data_4872d2bdfde5054d2549c33858ca080b
#
_entry.id   4872d2bdfde5054d2549c33858ca080b
#
_cell.length_a   1.000
_cell.length_b   1.000
_cell.length_c   1.000
_cell.angle_alpha   90.00
_cell.angle_beta   90.00
_cell.angle_gamma   90.00
#
_symmetry.space_group_name_H-M   'P 1'
#
loop_
_entity.id
_entity.type
_entity.pdbx_description
1 polymer ?
#
loop_
_entity_poly.entity_id
_entity_poly.type
_entity_poly.pdbx_seq_one_letter_code
_entity_poly.pdbx_strand_id
1 'polypeptide(L)'
;LKGIHMSEAYRSTLEISFDVRAGLLMRQMHHWAAMLFIAAMLVHMMRVFLTGAFRKPRELNWVIGGVLILLGILEGFAGYSLPDDLLSGTGLRIADGLVKATPVLGSYMSFFMFGGEFPGDVIIPRLYIAHVLLIPGLLLALIAAHMLLLVYHKHTQWPGPGRTEE
;
A
#
# COMPACT_ATOMS: atom_id res chain seq x y z
N LEU A 1 -1.84 12.24 -14.27
CA LEU A 1 -1.43 10.98 -14.85
C LEU A 1 -2.58 10.42 -15.71
N LYS A 2 -2.29 10.04 -16.94
CA LYS A 2 -3.26 9.38 -17.80
C LYS A 2 -3.16 7.88 -17.59
N GLY A 3 -3.97 7.35 -16.68
CA GLY A 3 -3.97 5.94 -16.29
C GLY A 3 -4.80 5.01 -17.18
N ILE A 4 -5.27 5.49 -18.34
CA ILE A 4 -6.19 4.74 -19.20
C ILE A 4 -5.43 3.82 -20.16
N HIS A 5 -4.27 4.25 -20.66
CA HIS A 5 -3.43 3.50 -21.60
C HIS A 5 -1.99 3.39 -21.09
N MET A 6 -1.46 2.18 -21.11
CA MET A 6 -0.08 1.90 -20.74
C MET A 6 0.92 2.74 -21.54
N SER A 7 0.71 2.89 -22.85
CA SER A 7 1.55 3.69 -23.75
C SER A 7 1.67 5.18 -23.37
N GLU A 8 0.72 5.73 -22.62
CA GLU A 8 0.70 7.13 -22.20
C GLU A 8 1.24 7.34 -20.78
N ALA A 9 1.40 6.29 -19.99
CA ALA A 9 1.74 6.37 -18.58
C ALA A 9 3.08 7.08 -18.35
N TYR A 10 4.13 6.64 -19.01
CA TYR A 10 5.48 7.24 -18.90
C TYR A 10 5.48 8.69 -19.36
N ARG A 11 4.92 8.96 -20.53
CA ARG A 11 4.85 10.31 -21.10
C ARG A 11 4.09 11.27 -20.17
N SER A 12 2.93 10.88 -19.66
CA SER A 12 2.17 11.72 -18.74
C SER A 12 2.90 11.98 -17.41
N THR A 13 3.75 11.06 -16.99
CA THR A 13 4.62 11.23 -15.83
C THR A 13 5.70 12.30 -16.08
N LEU A 14 6.28 12.32 -17.29
CA LEU A 14 7.20 13.36 -17.70
C LEU A 14 6.51 14.72 -17.84
N GLU A 15 5.34 14.78 -18.45
CA GLU A 15 4.52 15.99 -18.55
C GLU A 15 4.25 16.61 -17.16
N ILE A 16 3.86 15.80 -16.16
CA ILE A 16 3.69 16.28 -14.78
C ILE A 16 4.98 16.85 -14.23
N SER A 17 6.11 16.19 -14.51
CA SER A 17 7.39 16.58 -13.91
C SER A 17 7.96 17.87 -14.49
N PHE A 18 7.76 18.12 -15.79
CA PHE A 18 8.47 19.17 -16.52
C PHE A 18 7.55 20.27 -17.04
N ASP A 19 6.30 19.96 -17.38
CA ASP A 19 5.37 20.92 -17.99
C ASP A 19 4.37 21.49 -16.98
N VAL A 20 4.10 20.77 -15.87
CA VAL A 20 3.20 21.25 -14.83
C VAL A 20 3.96 22.04 -13.78
N ARG A 21 3.52 23.27 -13.51
CA ARG A 21 4.12 24.10 -12.45
C ARG A 21 4.09 23.39 -11.11
N ALA A 22 5.26 23.25 -10.47
CA ALA A 22 5.46 22.51 -9.24
C ALA A 22 5.15 20.99 -9.33
N GLY A 23 4.93 20.44 -10.52
CA GLY A 23 4.57 19.02 -10.68
C GLY A 23 5.66 18.06 -10.19
N LEU A 24 6.92 18.38 -10.46
CA LEU A 24 8.06 17.61 -9.93
C LEU A 24 8.08 17.62 -8.39
N LEU A 25 7.88 18.79 -7.79
CA LEU A 25 7.82 18.92 -6.33
C LEU A 25 6.70 18.06 -5.74
N MET A 26 5.50 18.14 -6.31
CA MET A 26 4.35 17.33 -5.84
C MET A 26 4.62 15.82 -5.96
N ARG A 27 5.22 15.38 -7.07
CA ARG A 27 5.60 13.97 -7.24
C ARG A 27 6.63 13.52 -6.21
N GLN A 28 7.65 14.33 -5.97
CA GLN A 28 8.69 14.02 -4.97
C GLN A 28 8.12 14.01 -3.55
N MET A 29 7.29 14.98 -3.21
CA MET A 29 6.62 14.99 -1.90
C MET A 29 5.75 13.74 -1.70
N HIS A 30 4.99 13.34 -2.73
CA HIS A 30 4.17 12.12 -2.66
C HIS A 30 5.02 10.86 -2.47
N HIS A 31 6.11 10.73 -3.23
CA HIS A 31 7.04 9.61 -3.11
C HIS A 31 7.68 9.52 -1.71
N TRP A 32 8.22 10.63 -1.19
CA TRP A 32 8.79 10.67 0.15
C TRP A 32 7.74 10.41 1.24
N ALA A 33 6.53 10.95 1.09
CA ALA A 33 5.44 10.70 2.02
C ALA A 33 5.08 9.21 2.07
N ALA A 34 5.05 8.52 0.93
CA ALA A 34 4.79 7.08 0.86
C ALA A 34 5.88 6.27 1.59
N MET A 35 7.15 6.61 1.40
CA MET A 35 8.27 5.95 2.09
C MET A 35 8.19 6.16 3.61
N LEU A 36 7.95 7.40 4.05
CA LEU A 36 7.80 7.73 5.47
C LEU A 36 6.57 7.05 6.08
N PHE A 37 5.48 6.95 5.34
CA PHE A 37 4.26 6.27 5.77
C PHE A 37 4.52 4.79 6.05
N ILE A 38 5.16 4.07 5.13
CA ILE A 38 5.53 2.66 5.34
C ILE A 38 6.49 2.50 6.52
N ALA A 39 7.53 3.32 6.59
CA ALA A 39 8.49 3.28 7.71
C ALA A 39 7.79 3.52 9.06
N ALA A 40 6.89 4.51 9.13
CA ALA A 40 6.13 4.82 10.34
C ALA A 40 5.18 3.68 10.73
N MET A 41 4.53 3.03 9.77
CA MET A 41 3.68 1.85 10.03
C MET A 41 4.50 0.69 10.62
N LEU A 42 5.70 0.43 10.09
CA LEU A 42 6.59 -0.63 10.62
C LEU A 42 7.01 -0.31 12.06
N VAL A 43 7.45 0.91 12.33
CA VAL A 43 7.84 1.35 13.68
C VAL A 43 6.64 1.28 14.63
N HIS A 44 5.46 1.70 14.19
CA HIS A 44 4.23 1.60 14.96
C HIS A 44 3.88 0.14 15.28
N MET A 45 3.95 -0.76 14.31
CA MET A 45 3.70 -2.19 14.53
C MET A 45 4.72 -2.79 15.51
N MET A 46 6.00 -2.48 15.36
CA MET A 46 7.04 -2.91 16.30
C MET A 46 6.75 -2.42 17.73
N ARG A 47 6.39 -1.16 17.88
CA ARG A 47 6.02 -0.61 19.19
C ARG A 47 4.86 -1.36 19.82
N VAL A 48 3.79 -1.60 19.07
CA VAL A 48 2.60 -2.33 19.56
C VAL A 48 2.96 -3.77 19.94
N PHE A 49 3.79 -4.44 19.13
CA PHE A 49 4.24 -5.80 19.40
C PHE A 49 5.13 -5.89 20.63
N LEU A 50 6.19 -5.08 20.70
CA LEU A 50 7.18 -5.12 21.77
C LEU A 50 6.61 -4.70 23.13
N THR A 51 5.59 -3.84 23.15
CA THR A 51 4.92 -3.42 24.39
C THR A 51 3.75 -4.31 24.78
N GLY A 52 3.41 -5.34 23.99
CA GLY A 52 2.26 -6.19 24.25
C GLY A 52 0.89 -5.50 24.08
N ALA A 53 0.87 -4.32 23.46
CA ALA A 53 -0.36 -3.52 23.31
C ALA A 53 -1.45 -4.18 22.45
N PHE A 54 -1.15 -5.30 21.79
CA PHE A 54 -2.08 -6.12 21.01
C PHE A 54 -2.92 -7.09 21.84
N ARG A 55 -2.63 -7.25 23.13
CA ARG A 55 -3.33 -8.19 24.01
C ARG A 55 -4.76 -7.72 24.29
N LYS A 56 -5.56 -8.62 24.87
CA LYS A 56 -6.97 -8.32 25.24
C LYS A 56 -7.11 -6.97 25.92
N PRO A 57 -8.11 -6.19 25.53
CA PRO A 57 -9.19 -6.45 24.55
C PRO A 57 -8.88 -5.94 23.12
N ARG A 58 -7.61 -5.79 22.71
CA ARG A 58 -7.17 -5.04 21.51
C ARG A 58 -6.78 -5.93 20.32
N GLU A 59 -7.05 -7.24 20.40
CA GLU A 59 -6.66 -8.20 19.36
C GLU A 59 -7.26 -7.86 18.00
N LEU A 60 -8.54 -7.48 17.96
CA LEU A 60 -9.19 -7.08 16.71
C LEU A 60 -8.50 -5.86 16.09
N ASN A 61 -8.12 -4.89 16.92
CA ASN A 61 -7.41 -3.71 16.45
C ASN A 61 -6.00 -4.05 15.90
N TRP A 62 -5.34 -5.04 16.49
CA TRP A 62 -4.08 -5.58 15.99
C TRP A 62 -4.25 -6.24 14.61
N VAL A 63 -5.30 -7.05 14.43
CA VAL A 63 -5.61 -7.69 13.14
C VAL A 63 -5.87 -6.63 12.06
N ILE A 64 -6.68 -5.61 12.37
CA ILE A 64 -6.92 -4.48 11.45
C ILE A 64 -5.60 -3.77 11.11
N GLY A 65 -4.73 -3.53 12.10
CA GLY A 65 -3.40 -2.97 11.88
C GLY A 65 -2.54 -3.82 10.93
N GLY A 66 -2.60 -5.15 11.07
CA GLY A 66 -1.94 -6.09 10.14
C GLY A 66 -2.48 -5.99 8.71
N VAL A 67 -3.79 -5.86 8.54
CA VAL A 67 -4.40 -5.65 7.22
C VAL A 67 -4.01 -4.29 6.64
N LEU A 68 -3.97 -3.24 7.47
CA LEU A 68 -3.55 -1.89 7.04
C LEU A 68 -2.13 -1.87 6.49
N ILE A 69 -1.18 -2.58 7.11
CA ILE A 69 0.20 -2.61 6.60
C ILE A 69 0.29 -3.37 5.28
N LEU A 70 -0.45 -4.48 5.13
CA LEU A 70 -0.52 -5.21 3.86
C LEU A 70 -1.10 -4.34 2.74
N LEU A 71 -2.20 -3.64 3.02
CA LEU A 71 -2.78 -2.69 2.07
C LEU A 71 -1.85 -1.54 1.75
N GLY A 72 -1.10 -1.02 2.73
CA GLY A 72 -0.11 0.03 2.51
C GLY A 72 1.03 -0.42 1.60
N ILE A 73 1.50 -1.66 1.73
CA ILE A 73 2.51 -2.25 0.83
C ILE A 73 1.93 -2.39 -0.59
N LEU A 74 0.70 -2.90 -0.72
CA LEU A 74 0.02 -3.03 -2.01
C LEU A 74 -0.22 -1.66 -2.66
N GLU A 75 -0.60 -0.67 -1.87
CA GLU A 75 -0.79 0.72 -2.31
C GLU A 75 0.52 1.31 -2.86
N GLY A 76 1.62 1.12 -2.11
CA GLY A 76 2.95 1.55 -2.54
C GLY A 76 3.39 0.86 -3.83
N PHE A 77 3.16 -0.45 -3.95
CA PHE A 77 3.47 -1.21 -5.16
C PHE A 77 2.63 -0.74 -6.36
N ALA A 78 1.32 -0.55 -6.16
CA ALA A 78 0.44 -0.07 -7.21
C ALA A 78 0.88 1.32 -7.71
N GLY A 79 1.18 2.26 -6.79
CA GLY A 79 1.64 3.61 -7.15
C GLY A 79 3.00 3.64 -7.82
N TYR A 80 3.95 2.85 -7.32
CA TYR A 80 5.28 2.71 -7.89
C TYR A 80 5.25 2.18 -9.33
N SER A 81 4.27 1.35 -9.67
CA SER A 81 4.14 0.74 -10.99
C SER A 81 3.55 1.69 -12.05
N LEU A 82 2.88 2.78 -11.65
CA LEU A 82 2.14 3.66 -12.57
C LEU A 82 2.98 4.43 -13.59
N PRO A 83 4.22 4.85 -13.31
CA PRO A 83 5.05 5.52 -14.30
C PRO A 83 5.41 4.67 -15.51
N ASP A 84 5.34 3.35 -15.41
CA ASP A 84 5.71 2.40 -16.47
C ASP A 84 7.09 2.69 -17.06
N ASP A 85 8.04 3.04 -16.20
CA ASP A 85 9.44 3.23 -16.53
C ASP A 85 10.23 1.92 -16.39
N LEU A 86 11.51 1.94 -16.72
CA LEU A 86 12.35 0.73 -16.67
C LEU A 86 12.40 0.11 -15.26
N LEU A 87 12.40 0.94 -14.22
CA LEU A 87 12.45 0.47 -12.85
C LEU A 87 11.13 -0.17 -12.42
N SER A 88 10.01 0.50 -12.67
CA SER A 88 8.67 -0.02 -12.34
C SER A 88 8.29 -1.23 -13.19
N GLY A 89 8.66 -1.25 -14.46
CA GLY A 89 8.49 -2.41 -15.33
C GLY A 89 9.28 -3.64 -14.86
N THR A 90 10.49 -3.44 -14.35
CA THR A 90 11.27 -4.51 -13.70
C THR A 90 10.54 -5.04 -12.46
N GLY A 91 10.00 -4.15 -11.61
CA GLY A 91 9.20 -4.53 -10.45
C GLY A 91 7.96 -5.34 -10.81
N LEU A 92 7.24 -4.94 -11.86
CA LEU A 92 6.10 -5.71 -12.39
C LEU A 92 6.52 -7.09 -12.90
N ARG A 93 7.67 -7.20 -13.56
CA ARG A 93 8.21 -8.49 -14.01
C ARG A 93 8.52 -9.42 -12.85
N ILE A 94 9.11 -8.89 -11.78
CA ILE A 94 9.37 -9.66 -10.57
C ILE A 94 8.05 -10.11 -9.93
N ALA A 95 7.07 -9.23 -9.84
CA ALA A 95 5.74 -9.57 -9.31
C ALA A 95 5.05 -10.65 -10.14
N ASP A 96 5.11 -10.58 -11.46
CA ASP A 96 4.62 -11.64 -12.35
C ASP A 96 5.28 -12.99 -12.07
N GLY A 97 6.62 -13.00 -11.91
CA GLY A 97 7.37 -14.20 -11.56
C GLY A 97 6.96 -14.78 -10.19
N LEU A 98 6.78 -13.92 -9.18
CA LEU A 98 6.32 -14.35 -7.85
C LEU A 98 4.90 -14.93 -7.89
N VAL A 99 3.99 -14.30 -8.62
CA VAL A 99 2.62 -14.81 -8.80
C VAL A 99 2.65 -16.17 -9.50
N LYS A 100 3.41 -16.30 -10.58
CA LYS A 100 3.56 -17.55 -11.34
C LYS A 100 4.21 -18.68 -10.51
N ALA A 101 5.02 -18.36 -9.52
CA ALA A 101 5.60 -19.34 -8.60
C ALA A 101 4.55 -19.97 -7.66
N THR A 102 3.34 -19.44 -7.58
CA THR A 102 2.25 -20.04 -6.80
C THR A 102 1.82 -21.34 -7.45
N PRO A 103 1.90 -22.49 -6.73
CA PRO A 103 1.53 -23.78 -7.31
C PRO A 103 0.09 -23.78 -7.82
N VAL A 104 -0.12 -24.44 -8.96
CA VAL A 104 -1.44 -24.67 -9.61
C VAL A 104 -2.13 -23.41 -10.13
N LEU A 105 -2.21 -22.34 -9.31
CA LEU A 105 -3.01 -21.14 -9.62
C LEU A 105 -2.20 -19.99 -10.24
N GLY A 106 -0.86 -20.00 -10.10
CA GLY A 106 -0.03 -18.86 -10.44
C GLY A 106 -0.17 -18.35 -11.86
N SER A 107 -0.19 -19.23 -12.85
CA SER A 107 -0.38 -18.85 -14.27
C SER A 107 -1.76 -18.24 -14.53
N TYR A 108 -2.80 -18.78 -13.92
CA TYR A 108 -4.16 -18.21 -14.03
C TYR A 108 -4.27 -16.86 -13.37
N MET A 109 -3.68 -16.69 -12.19
CA MET A 109 -3.65 -15.41 -11.48
C MET A 109 -2.89 -14.35 -12.29
N SER A 110 -1.72 -14.69 -12.83
CA SER A 110 -0.95 -13.81 -13.69
C SER A 110 -1.75 -13.41 -14.92
N PHE A 111 -2.32 -14.39 -15.63
CA PHE A 111 -3.16 -14.13 -16.82
C PHE A 111 -4.33 -13.20 -16.51
N PHE A 112 -5.00 -13.42 -15.37
CA PHE A 112 -6.09 -12.55 -14.94
C PHE A 112 -5.60 -11.15 -14.58
N MET A 113 -4.49 -11.01 -13.82
CA MET A 113 -3.94 -9.72 -13.41
C MET A 113 -3.51 -8.86 -14.60
N PHE A 114 -2.80 -9.45 -15.56
CA PHE A 114 -2.27 -8.76 -16.74
C PHE A 114 -3.27 -8.69 -17.90
N GLY A 115 -4.38 -9.44 -17.83
CA GLY A 115 -5.39 -9.52 -18.88
C GLY A 115 -4.93 -10.28 -20.11
N GLY A 116 -3.96 -11.18 -19.92
CA GLY A 116 -3.32 -11.98 -20.95
C GLY A 116 -1.89 -12.34 -20.56
N GLU A 117 -1.04 -12.57 -21.56
CA GLU A 117 0.39 -12.76 -21.33
C GLU A 117 1.05 -11.46 -20.87
N PHE A 118 2.05 -11.59 -19.99
CA PHE A 118 2.86 -10.46 -19.54
C PHE A 118 3.59 -9.79 -20.74
N PRO A 119 3.62 -8.43 -20.81
CA PRO A 119 3.18 -7.44 -19.82
C PRO A 119 1.68 -7.11 -19.85
N GLY A 120 0.94 -7.45 -20.91
CA GLY A 120 -0.46 -7.10 -21.11
C GLY A 120 -0.71 -5.57 -21.19
N ASP A 121 -1.88 -5.19 -21.68
CA ASP A 121 -2.21 -3.76 -21.85
C ASP A 121 -3.05 -3.18 -20.69
N VAL A 122 -3.56 -4.06 -19.82
CA VAL A 122 -4.56 -3.65 -18.82
C VAL A 122 -3.99 -3.49 -17.40
N ILE A 123 -2.74 -3.89 -17.16
CA ILE A 123 -2.18 -3.87 -15.79
C ILE A 123 -2.08 -2.43 -15.25
N ILE A 124 -1.58 -1.48 -16.03
CA ILE A 124 -1.43 -0.09 -15.59
C ILE A 124 -2.79 0.56 -15.31
N PRO A 125 -3.82 0.48 -16.19
CA PRO A 125 -5.16 0.95 -15.85
C PRO A 125 -5.75 0.31 -14.59
N ARG A 126 -5.54 -0.99 -14.37
CA ARG A 126 -6.01 -1.68 -13.17
C ARG A 126 -5.31 -1.18 -11.90
N LEU A 127 -4.00 -1.06 -11.96
CA LEU A 127 -3.23 -0.51 -10.83
C LEU A 127 -3.56 0.95 -10.57
N TYR A 128 -3.87 1.72 -11.62
CA TYR A 128 -4.32 3.11 -11.46
C TYR A 128 -5.60 3.20 -10.63
N ILE A 129 -6.63 2.43 -10.99
CA ILE A 129 -7.89 2.41 -10.21
C ILE A 129 -7.66 1.86 -8.80
N ALA A 130 -6.83 0.85 -8.65
CA ALA A 130 -6.47 0.31 -7.34
C ALA A 130 -5.84 1.39 -6.47
N HIS A 131 -4.85 2.13 -7.00
CA HIS A 131 -4.06 3.14 -6.28
C HIS A 131 -4.83 4.44 -5.99
N VAL A 132 -5.70 4.91 -6.90
CA VAL A 132 -6.38 6.20 -6.69
C VAL A 132 -7.72 6.09 -6.00
N LEU A 133 -8.32 4.89 -5.95
CA LEU A 133 -9.68 4.72 -5.45
C LEU A 133 -9.85 3.53 -4.50
N LEU A 134 -9.56 2.31 -4.96
CA LEU A 134 -9.95 1.11 -4.22
C LEU A 134 -9.15 0.93 -2.93
N ILE A 135 -7.82 0.94 -3.02
CA ILE A 135 -6.96 0.74 -1.84
C ILE A 135 -7.03 1.94 -0.90
N PRO A 136 -6.95 3.21 -1.36
CA PRO A 136 -7.14 4.36 -0.48
C PRO A 136 -8.51 4.37 0.21
N GLY A 137 -9.59 4.01 -0.50
CA GLY A 137 -10.91 3.89 0.08
C GLY A 137 -10.97 2.86 1.21
N LEU A 138 -10.39 1.68 0.99
CA LEU A 138 -10.26 0.64 2.01
C LEU A 138 -9.38 1.08 3.18
N LEU A 139 -8.24 1.72 2.91
CA LEU A 139 -7.35 2.26 3.95
C LEU A 139 -8.09 3.26 4.84
N LEU A 140 -8.82 4.20 4.25
CA LEU A 140 -9.59 5.20 5.01
C LEU A 140 -10.66 4.54 5.88
N ALA A 141 -11.42 3.57 5.36
CA ALA A 141 -12.44 2.86 6.11
C ALA A 141 -11.84 2.07 7.29
N LEU A 142 -10.72 1.35 7.04
CA LEU A 142 -10.05 0.58 8.08
C LEU A 142 -9.32 1.47 9.10
N ILE A 143 -8.76 2.60 8.69
CA ILE A 143 -8.18 3.58 9.61
C ILE A 143 -9.27 4.14 10.53
N ALA A 144 -10.45 4.46 9.99
CA ALA A 144 -11.58 4.90 10.81
C ALA A 144 -11.98 3.83 11.84
N ALA A 145 -12.11 2.57 11.42
CA ALA A 145 -12.40 1.46 12.33
C ALA A 145 -11.29 1.27 13.38
N HIS A 146 -10.02 1.36 12.96
CA HIS A 146 -8.84 1.26 13.84
C HIS A 146 -8.84 2.34 14.92
N MET A 147 -9.15 3.58 14.54
CA MET A 147 -9.26 4.71 15.48
C MET A 147 -10.46 4.58 16.41
N LEU A 148 -11.62 4.15 15.91
CA LEU A 148 -12.80 3.92 16.74
C LEU A 148 -12.54 2.86 17.81
N LEU A 149 -11.89 1.75 17.46
CA LEU A 149 -11.50 0.72 18.41
C LEU A 149 -10.50 1.23 19.44
N LEU A 150 -9.58 2.12 19.04
CA LEU A 150 -8.65 2.76 19.97
C LEU A 150 -9.37 3.65 20.98
N VAL A 151 -10.37 4.43 20.54
CA VAL A 151 -11.21 5.25 21.43
C VAL A 151 -12.02 4.38 22.39
N TYR A 152 -12.57 3.27 21.90
CA TYR A 152 -13.41 2.34 22.68
C TYR A 152 -12.58 1.57 23.74
N HIS A 153 -11.44 0.97 23.33
CA HIS A 153 -10.62 0.14 24.21
C HIS A 153 -9.53 0.94 24.96
N LYS A 154 -9.41 2.24 24.66
CA LYS A 154 -8.40 3.16 25.21
C LYS A 154 -6.95 2.73 24.88
N HIS A 155 -6.00 3.58 25.26
CA HIS A 155 -4.58 3.28 25.14
C HIS A 155 -4.10 2.33 26.24
N THR A 156 -3.07 1.50 25.92
CA THR A 156 -2.27 0.86 26.95
C THR A 156 -1.56 1.95 27.74
N GLN A 157 -1.74 1.92 29.05
CA GLN A 157 -0.96 2.77 29.93
C GLN A 157 0.38 2.10 30.21
N TRP A 158 1.44 2.88 30.28
CA TRP A 158 2.74 2.37 30.72
C TRP A 158 2.60 1.84 32.15
N PRO A 159 3.06 0.61 32.45
CA PRO A 159 2.99 0.07 33.79
C PRO A 159 3.82 0.95 34.73
N GLY A 160 3.17 1.59 35.65
CA GLY A 160 3.79 2.37 36.75
C GLY A 160 3.72 1.59 38.07
N PRO A 161 4.50 1.99 39.11
CA PRO A 161 4.41 1.37 40.43
C PRO A 161 2.95 1.35 40.93
N GLY A 162 2.42 0.18 41.25
CA GLY A 162 1.06 -0.01 41.77
C GLY A 162 -0.06 -0.08 40.72
N ARG A 163 0.22 -0.16 39.42
CA ARG A 163 -0.76 -0.43 38.40
C ARG A 163 -0.67 -1.88 37.95
N THR A 164 -1.71 -2.63 38.19
CA THR A 164 -1.94 -3.94 37.57
C THR A 164 -2.47 -3.74 36.14
N GLU A 165 -1.92 -4.47 35.18
CA GLU A 165 -2.49 -4.55 33.84
C GLU A 165 -3.80 -5.34 33.95
N GLU A 166 -4.94 -4.66 33.93
CA GLU A 166 -6.25 -5.24 33.66
C GLU A 166 -6.60 -5.05 32.20
#